data_b4cbc2328c52666c363a02c6b0a67094
#
_entry.id   b4cbc2328c52666c363a02c6b0a67094
#
_cell.length_a   1.000
_cell.length_b   1.000
_cell.length_c   1.000
_cell.angle_alpha   90.00
_cell.angle_beta   90.00
_cell.angle_gamma   90.00
#
_symmetry.space_group_name_H-M   'P 1'
#
loop_
_entity.id
_entity.type
_entity.pdbx_description
1 polymer ?
#
loop_
_entity_poly.entity_id
_entity_poly.type
_entity_poly.pdbx_seq_one_letter_code
_entity_poly.pdbx_strand_id
1 'polypeptide(L)'
;MATLEATDIYLNAIDNLSSYESRYDKFAFTLGALEKGQYRYEVTENPTTYAAGDFVQGGLYTFTDGGYAYISAAVDQSSNAEWGCQGTLIPEGLTPEAIGQGIVNTASIVAGCATAGIAARLADQLVLNNFSDWFLPSLEELGMMWTELASDGLGSFANHTYWSSTQASATQAFTVDMNNGNQGTHSKGNTSNRYTRAMRRFLLPTTNPRVLETGLAMIETTEGSFTSTTNTIDYVSYD
;
A
#
# COMPACT_ATOMS: atom_id res chain seq x y z
N MET A 1 7.80 -14.37 15.57
CA MET A 1 7.59 -15.43 14.58
C MET A 1 6.79 -14.79 13.47
N ALA A 2 7.36 -14.63 12.29
CA ALA A 2 6.59 -14.19 11.14
C ALA A 2 5.64 -15.34 10.76
N THR A 3 4.35 -15.09 10.79
CA THR A 3 3.36 -15.98 10.21
C THR A 3 3.48 -15.80 8.71
N LEU A 4 3.87 -16.84 7.99
CA LEU A 4 3.82 -16.84 6.52
C LEU A 4 2.34 -16.95 6.13
N GLU A 5 1.79 -15.86 5.62
CA GLU A 5 0.46 -15.85 5.01
C GLU A 5 0.64 -16.09 3.51
N ALA A 6 -0.13 -17.01 2.94
CA ALA A 6 -0.11 -17.40 1.53
C ALA A 6 1.25 -17.89 1.03
N THR A 7 1.56 -19.14 1.28
CA THR A 7 2.80 -19.79 0.85
C THR A 7 2.49 -20.94 -0.10
N ASP A 8 3.15 -20.95 -1.25
CA ASP A 8 3.13 -22.08 -2.18
C ASP A 8 4.36 -22.96 -1.94
N ILE A 9 4.16 -24.25 -1.94
CA ILE A 9 5.25 -25.24 -1.93
C ILE A 9 5.32 -25.92 -3.30
N TYR A 10 6.52 -25.88 -3.86
CA TYR A 10 6.84 -26.60 -5.05
C TYR A 10 7.70 -27.80 -4.70
N LEU A 11 7.19 -29.01 -4.98
CA LEU A 11 7.92 -30.24 -4.79
C LEU A 11 8.33 -30.81 -6.14
N ASN A 12 9.64 -30.96 -6.36
CA ASN A 12 10.18 -31.58 -7.55
C ASN A 12 10.82 -32.90 -7.18
N ALA A 13 10.35 -33.98 -7.78
CA ALA A 13 11.00 -35.28 -7.63
C ALA A 13 12.42 -35.24 -8.23
N ILE A 14 13.42 -35.70 -7.48
CA ILE A 14 14.81 -35.72 -7.93
C ILE A 14 15.00 -36.77 -9.02
N ASP A 15 14.34 -37.92 -8.90
CA ASP A 15 14.48 -39.08 -9.81
C ASP A 15 13.35 -39.20 -10.82
N ASN A 16 12.23 -38.53 -10.64
CA ASN A 16 11.10 -38.43 -11.55
C ASN A 16 10.83 -36.96 -11.85
N LEU A 17 10.88 -36.56 -13.07
CA LEU A 17 10.67 -35.19 -13.52
C LEU A 17 9.24 -34.64 -13.28
N SER A 18 8.48 -35.23 -12.37
CA SER A 18 7.16 -34.74 -11.97
C SER A 18 7.31 -33.63 -10.95
N SER A 19 6.70 -32.49 -11.21
CA SER A 19 6.55 -31.38 -10.25
C SER A 19 5.16 -31.40 -9.65
N TYR A 20 5.08 -31.16 -8.38
CA TYR A 20 3.83 -30.96 -7.66
C TYR A 20 3.78 -29.55 -7.08
N GLU A 21 2.70 -28.85 -7.35
CA GLU A 21 2.41 -27.53 -6.84
C GLU A 21 1.17 -27.59 -5.95
N SER A 22 1.23 -27.09 -4.73
CA SER A 22 0.10 -27.06 -3.84
C SER A 22 0.05 -25.75 -3.05
N ARG A 23 -1.11 -25.14 -2.98
CA ARG A 23 -1.43 -24.12 -1.99
C ARG A 23 -1.78 -24.77 -0.68
N TYR A 24 -1.27 -24.25 0.40
CA TYR A 24 -1.58 -24.75 1.72
C TYR A 24 -1.70 -23.63 2.73
N ASP A 25 -2.51 -23.90 3.73
CA ASP A 25 -2.70 -23.03 4.85
C ASP A 25 -1.89 -23.58 6.02
N LYS A 26 -1.01 -22.76 6.58
CA LYS A 26 -0.23 -23.10 7.78
C LYS A 26 0.71 -24.31 7.67
N PHE A 27 1.42 -24.43 6.56
CA PHE A 27 2.40 -25.49 6.37
C PHE A 27 1.85 -26.93 6.45
N ALA A 28 0.61 -27.12 6.06
CA ALA A 28 0.00 -28.44 5.98
C ALA A 28 -0.68 -28.63 4.62
N PHE A 29 -0.38 -29.72 3.93
CA PHE A 29 -1.03 -30.09 2.67
C PHE A 29 -1.06 -31.61 2.49
N THR A 30 -1.98 -32.07 1.65
CA THR A 30 -2.15 -33.49 1.38
C THR A 30 -1.40 -33.89 0.13
N LEU A 31 -0.53 -34.89 0.24
CA LEU A 31 0.35 -35.36 -0.84
C LEU A 31 -0.20 -36.54 -1.64
N GLY A 32 -1.46 -36.84 -1.58
CA GLY A 32 -2.06 -38.07 -2.09
C GLY A 32 -1.76 -38.51 -3.53
N ALA A 33 -1.00 -37.74 -4.28
CA ALA A 33 -0.60 -38.07 -5.66
C ALA A 33 0.91 -38.28 -5.84
N LEU A 34 1.71 -38.17 -4.77
CA LEU A 34 3.16 -38.29 -4.86
C LEU A 34 3.61 -39.72 -4.58
N GLU A 35 4.57 -40.18 -5.38
CA GLU A 35 5.20 -41.48 -5.16
C GLU A 35 6.28 -41.38 -4.07
N LYS A 36 6.59 -42.52 -3.47
CA LYS A 36 7.68 -42.65 -2.50
C LYS A 36 9.00 -42.21 -3.16
N GLY A 37 9.72 -41.29 -2.52
CA GLY A 37 10.97 -40.82 -3.04
C GLY A 37 11.55 -39.62 -2.32
N GLN A 38 12.66 -39.12 -2.85
CA GLN A 38 13.29 -37.92 -2.39
C GLN A 38 12.89 -36.72 -3.27
N TYR A 39 12.49 -35.64 -2.65
CA TYR A 39 12.00 -34.45 -3.33
C TYR A 39 12.80 -33.23 -2.91
N ARG A 40 13.03 -32.34 -3.86
CA ARG A 40 13.45 -30.97 -3.56
C ARG A 40 12.20 -30.13 -3.35
N TYR A 41 12.17 -29.35 -2.28
CA TYR A 41 11.11 -28.39 -2.03
C TYR A 41 11.63 -26.96 -2.09
N GLU A 42 10.74 -26.08 -2.42
CA GLU A 42 10.93 -24.63 -2.38
C GLU A 42 9.70 -24.01 -1.74
N VAL A 43 9.91 -23.26 -0.67
CA VAL A 43 8.85 -22.47 -0.03
C VAL A 43 8.94 -21.06 -0.54
N THR A 44 7.89 -20.58 -1.18
CA THR A 44 7.82 -19.23 -1.72
C THR A 44 6.74 -18.40 -1.03
N GLU A 45 7.02 -17.14 -0.82
CA GLU A 45 6.04 -16.17 -0.39
C GLU A 45 5.39 -15.55 -1.62
N ASN A 46 4.08 -15.70 -1.75
CA ASN A 46 3.34 -15.03 -2.81
C ASN A 46 3.28 -13.53 -2.57
N PRO A 47 3.37 -12.71 -3.61
CA PRO A 47 3.16 -11.28 -3.46
C PRO A 47 1.76 -11.00 -2.90
N THR A 48 1.71 -10.24 -1.82
CA THR A 48 0.44 -9.83 -1.22
C THR A 48 -0.29 -8.91 -2.20
N THR A 49 -1.52 -9.27 -2.54
CA THR A 49 -2.42 -8.43 -3.33
C THR A 49 -3.42 -7.75 -2.39
N TYR A 50 -3.62 -6.45 -2.58
CA TYR A 50 -4.59 -5.67 -1.83
C TYR A 50 -5.72 -5.22 -2.76
N ALA A 51 -6.95 -5.18 -2.23
CA ALA A 51 -8.08 -4.55 -2.90
C ALA A 51 -8.26 -3.11 -2.38
N ALA A 52 -8.78 -2.21 -3.22
CA ALA A 52 -9.10 -0.86 -2.79
C ALA A 52 -10.02 -0.87 -1.56
N GLY A 53 -9.67 -0.09 -0.54
CA GLY A 53 -10.37 -0.07 0.74
C GLY A 53 -9.90 -1.07 1.80
N ASP A 54 -9.03 -2.02 1.47
CA ASP A 54 -8.42 -2.90 2.48
C ASP A 54 -7.63 -2.08 3.51
N PHE A 55 -7.80 -2.41 4.79
CA PHE A 55 -7.05 -1.73 5.84
C PHE A 55 -5.66 -2.35 6.01
N VAL A 56 -4.64 -1.66 5.50
CA VAL A 56 -3.25 -2.11 5.51
C VAL A 56 -2.30 -1.01 5.95
N GLN A 57 -1.26 -1.37 6.68
CA GLN A 57 -0.19 -0.41 7.02
C GLN A 57 -0.72 0.92 7.58
N GLY A 58 -1.78 0.85 8.40
CA GLY A 58 -2.32 1.99 9.14
C GLY A 58 -3.37 2.84 8.43
N GLY A 59 -3.79 2.48 7.22
CA GLY A 59 -4.83 3.17 6.47
C GLY A 59 -5.48 2.29 5.41
N LEU A 60 -6.17 2.91 4.47
CA LEU A 60 -6.89 2.23 3.39
C LEU A 60 -6.02 2.14 2.15
N TYR A 61 -5.80 0.92 1.67
CA TYR A 61 -5.13 0.73 0.39
C TYR A 61 -5.91 1.44 -0.71
N THR A 62 -5.19 2.20 -1.53
CA THR A 62 -5.78 2.97 -2.60
C THR A 62 -5.37 2.39 -3.96
N PHE A 63 -4.08 2.40 -4.28
CA PHE A 63 -3.55 1.90 -5.54
C PHE A 63 -2.08 1.53 -5.42
N THR A 64 -1.53 0.96 -6.49
CA THR A 64 -0.10 0.66 -6.63
C THR A 64 0.47 1.41 -7.83
N ASP A 65 1.63 2.05 -7.65
CA ASP A 65 2.42 2.64 -8.73
C ASP A 65 3.92 2.57 -8.42
N GLY A 66 4.73 2.33 -9.46
CA GLY A 66 6.19 2.31 -9.35
C GLY A 66 6.75 1.35 -8.29
N GLY A 67 6.03 0.25 -7.97
CA GLY A 67 6.42 -0.70 -6.92
C GLY A 67 6.04 -0.26 -5.51
N TYR A 68 5.30 0.83 -5.34
CA TYR A 68 4.78 1.31 -4.06
C TYR A 68 3.28 1.08 -3.96
N ALA A 69 2.81 0.67 -2.79
CA ALA A 69 1.41 0.75 -2.41
C ALA A 69 1.14 2.12 -1.76
N TYR A 70 0.08 2.76 -2.19
CA TYR A 70 -0.39 4.06 -1.69
C TYR A 70 -1.59 3.86 -0.77
N ILE A 71 -1.53 4.48 0.40
CA ILE A 71 -2.46 4.28 1.50
C ILE A 71 -3.09 5.61 1.90
N SER A 72 -4.41 5.70 1.85
CA SER A 72 -5.18 6.84 2.36
C SER A 72 -5.36 6.74 3.86
N ALA A 73 -5.23 7.84 4.60
CA ALA A 73 -5.75 7.90 5.96
C ALA A 73 -7.26 7.59 5.96
N ALA A 74 -7.73 6.84 6.96
CA ALA A 74 -9.14 6.43 7.03
C ALA A 74 -10.09 7.57 7.42
N VAL A 75 -9.54 8.70 7.91
CA VAL A 75 -10.31 9.88 8.36
C VAL A 75 -9.66 11.17 7.86
N ASP A 76 -10.45 12.23 7.75
CA ASP A 76 -9.96 13.54 7.38
C ASP A 76 -9.16 14.17 8.53
N GLN A 77 -8.07 14.85 8.20
CA GLN A 77 -7.26 15.59 9.16
C GLN A 77 -7.82 16.98 9.43
N SER A 78 -8.60 17.52 8.49
CA SER A 78 -9.32 18.79 8.66
C SER A 78 -10.45 18.91 7.65
N SER A 79 -11.49 19.67 8.00
CA SER A 79 -12.57 20.08 7.11
C SER A 79 -12.45 21.54 6.65
N ASN A 80 -11.46 22.28 7.17
CA ASN A 80 -11.37 23.75 7.00
C ASN A 80 -9.93 24.28 7.07
N ALA A 81 -8.92 23.47 6.79
CA ALA A 81 -7.55 23.96 6.69
C ALA A 81 -7.36 24.81 5.46
N GLU A 82 -6.59 25.88 5.56
CA GLU A 82 -6.06 26.56 4.39
C GLU A 82 -4.93 25.73 3.74
N TRP A 83 -4.67 25.95 2.47
CA TRP A 83 -3.50 25.38 1.81
C TRP A 83 -2.21 25.99 2.36
N GLY A 84 -2.24 27.32 2.58
CA GLY A 84 -1.21 28.11 3.24
C GLY A 84 -0.47 29.09 2.32
N CYS A 85 0.12 30.11 2.95
CA CYS A 85 0.96 31.13 2.33
C CYS A 85 0.37 31.77 1.05
N GLN A 86 -0.86 32.25 1.18
CA GLN A 86 -1.56 33.02 0.15
C GLN A 86 -0.69 34.18 -0.34
N GLY A 87 -0.50 34.28 -1.65
CA GLY A 87 0.31 35.29 -2.30
C GLY A 87 1.78 34.94 -2.44
N THR A 88 2.22 33.78 -1.95
CA THR A 88 3.61 33.32 -2.05
C THR A 88 3.69 32.08 -2.94
N LEU A 89 4.57 32.11 -3.91
CA LEU A 89 4.96 30.93 -4.66
C LEU A 89 5.90 30.10 -3.79
N ILE A 90 5.58 28.84 -3.55
CA ILE A 90 6.52 27.94 -2.88
C ILE A 90 7.71 27.74 -3.81
N PRO A 91 8.95 28.08 -3.40
CA PRO A 91 10.14 27.99 -4.26
C PRO A 91 10.29 26.61 -4.84
N GLU A 92 11.06 26.01 -5.34
CA GLU A 92 11.24 24.62 -5.78
C GLU A 92 9.94 23.90 -6.10
N GLY A 93 8.87 24.68 -5.97
CA GLY A 93 7.54 24.33 -5.97
C GLY A 93 6.94 24.34 -7.27
N LEU A 94 7.54 23.99 -8.07
CA LEU A 94 6.89 23.27 -9.10
C LEU A 94 6.43 22.00 -8.41
N THR A 95 5.46 22.16 -7.54
CA THR A 95 4.79 21.06 -6.87
C THR A 95 4.15 20.22 -7.97
N PRO A 96 4.85 19.22 -8.54
CA PRO A 96 4.39 18.47 -9.68
C PRO A 96 3.07 17.77 -9.37
N GLU A 97 2.27 17.57 -10.40
CA GLU A 97 0.97 16.91 -10.28
C GLU A 97 1.10 15.40 -10.15
N ALA A 98 2.20 14.83 -10.64
CA ALA A 98 2.39 13.41 -10.87
C ALA A 98 2.33 12.55 -9.59
N ILE A 99 1.97 11.29 -9.77
CA ILE A 99 2.07 10.26 -8.72
C ILE A 99 3.51 10.16 -8.21
N GLY A 100 3.67 9.99 -6.90
CA GLY A 100 4.96 9.94 -6.21
C GLY A 100 5.49 11.30 -5.77
N GLN A 101 4.84 12.40 -6.15
CA GLN A 101 5.30 13.75 -5.85
C GLN A 101 4.71 14.36 -4.56
N GLY A 102 3.63 13.81 -4.03
CA GLY A 102 2.99 14.36 -2.82
C GLY A 102 3.95 14.50 -1.64
N ILE A 103 4.83 13.53 -1.43
CA ILE A 103 5.82 13.56 -0.35
C ILE A 103 6.82 14.73 -0.52
N VAL A 104 7.32 14.97 -1.74
CA VAL A 104 8.26 16.05 -2.03
C VAL A 104 7.56 17.40 -1.97
N ASN A 105 6.36 17.48 -2.52
CA ASN A 105 5.53 18.69 -2.48
C ASN A 105 5.24 19.09 -1.02
N THR A 106 4.84 18.13 -0.18
CA THR A 106 4.56 18.37 1.23
C THR A 106 5.78 18.95 1.96
N ALA A 107 6.95 18.34 1.76
CA ALA A 107 8.20 18.84 2.33
C ALA A 107 8.53 20.28 1.86
N SER A 108 8.36 20.56 0.57
CA SER A 108 8.59 21.88 0.00
C SER A 108 7.63 22.95 0.57
N ILE A 109 6.34 22.59 0.73
CA ILE A 109 5.34 23.48 1.34
C ILE A 109 5.68 23.76 2.80
N VAL A 110 6.00 22.73 3.56
CA VAL A 110 6.34 22.84 4.99
C VAL A 110 7.59 23.70 5.20
N ALA A 111 8.59 23.58 4.33
CA ALA A 111 9.81 24.39 4.36
C ALA A 111 9.55 25.84 3.93
N GLY A 112 8.75 26.06 2.90
CA GLY A 112 8.50 27.38 2.29
C GLY A 112 7.37 28.17 2.96
N CYS A 113 6.57 27.57 3.83
CA CYS A 113 5.42 28.19 4.47
C CYS A 113 5.42 27.96 6.00
N ALA A 114 5.68 29.01 6.77
CA ALA A 114 5.76 28.92 8.25
C ALA A 114 4.39 28.89 8.94
N THR A 115 3.29 29.09 8.22
CA THR A 115 1.92 29.11 8.79
C THR A 115 1.59 27.78 9.43
N ALA A 116 1.12 27.82 10.67
CA ALA A 116 0.70 26.62 11.40
C ALA A 116 -0.69 26.15 10.90
N GLY A 117 -0.97 24.85 11.02
CA GLY A 117 -2.29 24.28 10.75
C GLY A 117 -2.69 24.24 9.26
N ILE A 118 -1.79 24.53 8.35
CA ILE A 118 -2.03 24.38 6.91
C ILE A 118 -2.13 22.89 6.52
N ALA A 119 -2.80 22.60 5.41
CA ALA A 119 -3.08 21.24 4.95
C ALA A 119 -1.82 20.35 4.90
N ALA A 120 -0.72 20.86 4.34
CA ALA A 120 0.53 20.11 4.27
C ALA A 120 1.13 19.80 5.65
N ARG A 121 1.07 20.74 6.63
CA ARG A 121 1.57 20.48 7.99
C ARG A 121 0.69 19.49 8.76
N LEU A 122 -0.61 19.53 8.55
CA LEU A 122 -1.52 18.57 9.17
C LEU A 122 -1.22 17.15 8.71
N ALA A 123 -0.84 16.98 7.44
CA ALA A 123 -0.42 15.69 6.93
C ALA A 123 0.99 15.30 7.41
N ASP A 124 1.97 16.19 7.30
CA ASP A 124 3.38 15.98 7.67
C ASP A 124 3.56 15.63 9.17
N GLN A 125 2.76 16.26 10.04
CA GLN A 125 2.82 16.04 11.49
C GLN A 125 1.89 14.94 11.99
N LEU A 126 1.17 14.29 11.09
CA LEU A 126 0.24 13.24 11.45
C LEU A 126 0.97 12.01 11.98
N VAL A 127 0.57 11.59 13.18
CA VAL A 127 0.90 10.26 13.72
C VAL A 127 -0.39 9.48 13.82
N LEU A 128 -0.56 8.50 12.97
CA LEU A 128 -1.77 7.68 12.90
C LEU A 128 -1.40 6.21 12.78
N ASN A 129 -1.98 5.38 13.65
CA ASN A 129 -1.76 3.93 13.66
C ASN A 129 -0.27 3.52 13.67
N ASN A 130 0.56 4.23 14.46
CA ASN A 130 2.01 4.09 14.61
C ASN A 130 2.85 4.48 13.37
N PHE A 131 2.26 5.16 12.40
CA PHE A 131 2.96 5.69 11.25
C PHE A 131 3.02 7.21 11.30
N SER A 132 4.17 7.78 10.89
CA SER A 132 4.44 9.23 10.90
C SER A 132 4.97 9.73 9.56
N ASP A 133 4.86 8.93 8.51
CA ASP A 133 5.33 9.20 7.15
C ASP A 133 4.20 9.64 6.21
N TRP A 134 3.20 10.31 6.78
CA TRP A 134 2.07 10.84 6.04
C TRP A 134 2.42 12.12 5.30
N PHE A 135 1.79 12.34 4.16
CA PHE A 135 1.97 13.54 3.34
C PHE A 135 0.65 13.98 2.70
N LEU A 136 0.59 15.20 2.23
CA LEU A 136 -0.53 15.72 1.43
C LEU A 136 -0.39 15.21 0.00
N PRO A 137 -1.37 14.47 -0.56
CA PRO A 137 -1.24 13.89 -1.89
C PRO A 137 -1.07 14.94 -3.00
N SER A 138 -0.33 14.60 -4.05
CA SER A 138 -0.29 15.38 -5.29
C SER A 138 -1.68 15.41 -5.96
N LEU A 139 -1.83 16.17 -7.04
CA LEU A 139 -3.11 16.23 -7.75
C LEU A 139 -3.52 14.87 -8.32
N GLU A 140 -2.60 14.16 -8.95
CA GLU A 140 -2.89 12.83 -9.51
C GLU A 140 -3.11 11.80 -8.40
N GLU A 141 -2.32 11.81 -7.31
CA GLU A 141 -2.55 10.93 -6.16
C GLU A 141 -3.92 11.16 -5.51
N LEU A 142 -4.33 12.42 -5.39
CA LEU A 142 -5.66 12.76 -4.87
C LEU A 142 -6.77 12.34 -5.85
N GLY A 143 -6.52 12.44 -7.15
CA GLY A 143 -7.40 11.91 -8.20
C GLY A 143 -7.58 10.40 -8.08
N MET A 144 -6.50 9.65 -7.79
CA MET A 144 -6.57 8.21 -7.53
C MET A 144 -7.37 7.88 -6.26
N MET A 145 -7.29 8.70 -5.21
CA MET A 145 -8.17 8.52 -4.04
C MET A 145 -9.65 8.62 -4.41
N TRP A 146 -9.99 9.53 -5.31
CA TRP A 146 -11.38 9.59 -5.79
C TRP A 146 -11.73 8.36 -6.63
N THR A 147 -10.89 8.01 -7.60
CA THR A 147 -11.16 6.90 -8.53
C THR A 147 -11.28 5.56 -7.81
N GLU A 148 -10.36 5.27 -6.88
CA GLU A 148 -10.24 3.95 -6.27
C GLU A 148 -11.05 3.81 -4.96
N LEU A 149 -11.40 4.92 -4.33
CA LEU A 149 -12.10 4.87 -3.05
C LEU A 149 -13.42 5.65 -3.08
N ALA A 150 -13.39 6.97 -3.28
CA ALA A 150 -14.57 7.81 -3.09
C ALA A 150 -15.69 7.51 -4.10
N SER A 151 -15.36 7.21 -5.35
CA SER A 151 -16.35 6.87 -6.39
C SER A 151 -17.14 5.61 -6.05
N ASP A 152 -16.54 4.67 -5.34
CA ASP A 152 -17.13 3.41 -4.89
C ASP A 152 -17.73 3.49 -3.47
N GLY A 153 -17.77 4.71 -2.89
CA GLY A 153 -18.29 4.94 -1.54
C GLY A 153 -17.38 4.43 -0.42
N LEU A 154 -16.12 4.13 -0.74
CA LEU A 154 -15.11 3.70 0.22
C LEU A 154 -14.42 4.90 0.87
N GLY A 155 -13.79 4.69 2.03
CA GLY A 155 -12.95 5.68 2.70
C GLY A 155 -13.70 6.82 3.41
N SER A 156 -15.04 6.82 3.44
CA SER A 156 -15.85 7.81 4.16
C SER A 156 -15.45 9.26 3.87
N PHE A 157 -15.21 9.58 2.61
CA PHE A 157 -14.93 10.96 2.20
C PHE A 157 -16.17 11.84 2.32
N ALA A 158 -15.97 13.10 2.73
CA ALA A 158 -17.03 14.08 2.65
C ALA A 158 -17.27 14.48 1.18
N ASN A 159 -18.53 14.77 0.82
CA ASN A 159 -18.89 15.25 -0.52
C ASN A 159 -18.47 16.73 -0.71
N HIS A 160 -17.17 16.98 -0.59
CA HIS A 160 -16.55 18.29 -0.64
C HIS A 160 -15.21 18.25 -1.37
N THR A 161 -14.61 19.42 -1.50
CA THR A 161 -13.35 19.61 -2.19
C THR A 161 -12.17 19.38 -1.25
N TYR A 162 -11.21 18.59 -1.66
CA TYR A 162 -9.99 18.26 -0.93
C TYR A 162 -8.77 18.94 -1.55
N TRP A 163 -7.83 19.39 -0.69
CA TRP A 163 -6.58 19.96 -1.12
C TRP A 163 -5.62 18.90 -1.64
N SER A 164 -4.99 19.19 -2.80
CA SER A 164 -3.75 18.52 -3.17
C SER A 164 -2.53 19.32 -2.71
N SER A 165 -1.35 18.72 -2.73
CA SER A 165 -0.09 19.42 -2.50
C SER A 165 0.41 20.20 -3.72
N THR A 166 -0.31 20.14 -4.84
CA THR A 166 0.06 20.83 -6.09
C THR A 166 -0.45 22.27 -6.08
N GLN A 167 0.45 23.24 -6.19
CA GLN A 167 0.06 24.64 -6.35
C GLN A 167 -0.15 24.99 -7.82
N ALA A 168 -1.15 25.80 -8.12
CA ALA A 168 -1.41 26.32 -9.46
C ALA A 168 -0.69 27.68 -9.69
N SER A 169 -0.56 28.47 -8.63
CA SER A 169 0.06 29.81 -8.67
C SER A 169 0.48 30.27 -7.27
N ALA A 170 0.97 31.47 -7.14
CA ALA A 170 1.22 32.10 -5.84
C ALA A 170 -0.06 32.20 -4.97
N THR A 171 -1.23 32.27 -5.59
CA THR A 171 -2.51 32.50 -4.89
C THR A 171 -3.47 31.31 -4.94
N GLN A 172 -3.20 30.29 -5.76
CA GLN A 172 -4.10 29.17 -5.97
C GLN A 172 -3.39 27.82 -5.86
N ALA A 173 -4.12 26.81 -5.39
CA ALA A 173 -3.68 25.42 -5.37
C ALA A 173 -4.78 24.52 -5.96
N PHE A 174 -4.36 23.37 -6.46
CA PHE A 174 -5.27 22.38 -7.04
C PHE A 174 -6.01 21.59 -5.96
N THR A 175 -7.19 21.17 -6.35
CA THR A 175 -8.12 20.41 -5.52
C THR A 175 -8.84 19.35 -6.35
N VAL A 176 -9.39 18.32 -5.68
CA VAL A 176 -10.34 17.37 -6.25
C VAL A 176 -11.64 17.40 -5.45
N ASP A 177 -12.76 17.44 -6.13
CA ASP A 177 -14.07 17.31 -5.52
C ASP A 177 -14.42 15.82 -5.35
N MET A 178 -14.49 15.35 -4.11
CA MET A 178 -14.77 13.94 -3.81
C MET A 178 -16.21 13.52 -4.09
N ASN A 179 -17.09 14.46 -4.47
CA ASN A 179 -18.44 14.12 -4.91
C ASN A 179 -18.49 13.64 -6.38
N ASN A 180 -17.56 14.10 -7.23
CA ASN A 180 -17.65 13.86 -8.68
C ASN A 180 -16.30 13.72 -9.40
N GLY A 181 -15.18 13.81 -8.68
CA GLY A 181 -13.82 13.70 -9.22
C GLY A 181 -13.31 14.93 -9.99
N ASN A 182 -14.08 16.00 -10.04
CA ASN A 182 -13.68 17.20 -10.78
C ASN A 182 -12.48 17.85 -10.13
N GLN A 183 -11.48 18.13 -10.95
CA GLN A 183 -10.31 18.91 -10.55
C GLN A 183 -10.59 20.39 -10.72
N GLY A 184 -10.08 21.19 -9.81
CA GLY A 184 -10.23 22.64 -9.84
C GLY A 184 -9.11 23.34 -9.10
N THR A 185 -9.13 24.68 -9.10
CA THR A 185 -8.21 25.49 -8.33
C THR A 185 -8.96 26.41 -7.37
N HIS A 186 -8.41 26.58 -6.18
CA HIS A 186 -8.98 27.45 -5.16
C HIS A 186 -7.89 28.30 -4.51
N SER A 187 -8.32 29.46 -3.97
CA SER A 187 -7.44 30.35 -3.21
C SER A 187 -6.79 29.60 -2.04
N LYS A 188 -5.47 29.71 -1.93
CA LYS A 188 -4.67 29.06 -0.88
C LYS A 188 -5.09 29.42 0.55
N GLY A 189 -5.64 30.62 0.75
CA GLY A 189 -6.17 31.08 2.04
C GLY A 189 -7.63 30.68 2.29
N ASN A 190 -8.25 29.90 1.41
CA ASN A 190 -9.64 29.49 1.58
C ASN A 190 -9.76 28.33 2.57
N THR A 191 -10.54 28.52 3.63
CA THR A 191 -10.82 27.52 4.66
C THR A 191 -12.22 26.93 4.58
N SER A 192 -13.11 27.51 3.77
CA SER A 192 -14.52 27.10 3.73
C SER A 192 -14.67 25.79 2.98
N ASN A 193 -15.03 24.72 3.70
CA ASN A 193 -15.26 23.39 3.14
C ASN A 193 -14.07 22.89 2.30
N ARG A 194 -12.86 23.10 2.81
CA ARG A 194 -11.62 22.61 2.21
C ARG A 194 -11.04 21.53 3.09
N TYR A 195 -11.19 20.32 2.64
CA TYR A 195 -10.82 19.12 3.38
C TYR A 195 -9.37 18.76 3.13
N THR A 196 -8.80 18.07 4.09
CA THR A 196 -7.44 17.54 4.04
C THR A 196 -7.48 16.06 4.38
N ARG A 197 -7.01 15.22 3.47
CA ARG A 197 -6.81 13.79 3.66
C ARG A 197 -5.37 13.45 3.38
N ALA A 198 -4.69 12.88 4.36
CA ALA A 198 -3.31 12.47 4.23
C ALA A 198 -3.20 11.12 3.48
N MET A 199 -2.06 10.95 2.83
CA MET A 199 -1.64 9.72 2.17
C MET A 199 -0.26 9.32 2.69
N ARG A 200 0.06 8.04 2.63
CA ARG A 200 1.41 7.50 2.80
C ARG A 200 1.67 6.43 1.74
N ARG A 201 2.92 6.03 1.59
CA ARG A 201 3.26 4.91 0.70
C ARG A 201 4.30 4.00 1.34
N PHE A 202 4.29 2.74 0.95
CA PHE A 202 5.34 1.80 1.31
C PHE A 202 5.75 0.96 0.10
N LEU A 203 6.99 0.49 0.10
CA LEU A 203 7.50 -0.35 -0.95
C LEU A 203 6.83 -1.73 -0.85
N LEU A 204 6.26 -2.18 -1.96
CA LEU A 204 5.78 -3.55 -2.05
C LEU A 204 6.96 -4.52 -2.12
N PRO A 205 6.81 -5.73 -1.56
CA PRO A 205 7.75 -6.81 -1.85
C PRO A 205 7.86 -6.99 -3.37
N THR A 206 9.04 -7.34 -3.84
CA THR A 206 9.26 -7.59 -5.27
C THR A 206 8.28 -8.64 -5.78
N THR A 207 7.73 -8.41 -6.98
CA THR A 207 6.68 -9.26 -7.62
C THR A 207 7.10 -10.70 -7.91
N ASN A 208 8.37 -11.02 -7.78
CA ASN A 208 8.82 -12.41 -7.84
C ASN A 208 8.55 -13.08 -6.48
N PRO A 209 7.96 -14.28 -6.48
CA PRO A 209 7.85 -15.06 -5.26
C PRO A 209 9.22 -15.10 -4.58
N ARG A 210 9.26 -14.64 -3.35
CA ARG A 210 10.51 -14.70 -2.58
C ARG A 210 10.68 -16.12 -2.11
N VAL A 211 11.75 -16.76 -2.54
CA VAL A 211 12.15 -18.05 -1.96
C VAL A 211 12.53 -17.82 -0.51
N LEU A 212 11.75 -18.38 0.38
CA LEU A 212 11.96 -18.29 1.84
C LEU A 212 12.87 -19.41 2.30
N GLU A 213 12.70 -20.58 1.70
CA GLU A 213 13.44 -21.78 2.08
C GLU A 213 13.51 -22.77 0.91
N THR A 214 14.61 -23.48 0.81
CA THR A 214 14.76 -24.63 -0.08
C THR A 214 15.40 -25.78 0.69
N GLY A 215 15.05 -27.02 0.34
CA GLY A 215 15.61 -28.18 1.01
C GLY A 215 15.30 -29.49 0.31
N LEU A 216 15.52 -30.57 1.03
CA LEU A 216 15.20 -31.93 0.60
C LEU A 216 14.19 -32.53 1.57
N ALA A 217 13.15 -33.13 1.04
CA ALA A 217 12.16 -33.88 1.78
C ALA A 217 12.13 -35.34 1.33
N MET A 218 11.90 -36.25 2.25
CA MET A 218 11.67 -37.67 1.97
C MET A 218 10.20 -38.00 2.11
N ILE A 219 9.66 -38.66 1.09
CA ILE A 219 8.33 -39.25 1.12
C ILE A 219 8.52 -40.76 1.28
N GLU A 220 8.12 -41.29 2.42
CA GLU A 220 8.31 -42.72 2.72
C GLU A 220 7.10 -43.56 2.32
N THR A 221 5.94 -42.94 2.23
CA THR A 221 4.69 -43.59 1.78
C THR A 221 3.98 -42.73 0.76
N THR A 222 2.96 -43.29 0.11
CA THR A 222 2.21 -42.58 -0.94
C THR A 222 0.95 -41.89 -0.47
N GLU A 223 0.66 -41.94 0.82
CA GLU A 223 -0.54 -41.32 1.40
C GLU A 223 -0.20 -40.59 2.71
N GLY A 224 -0.82 -39.44 2.95
CA GLY A 224 -0.71 -38.71 4.19
C GLY A 224 -0.60 -37.18 4.04
N SER A 225 -0.09 -36.54 5.05
CA SER A 225 0.08 -35.10 5.09
C SER A 225 1.52 -34.71 5.37
N PHE A 226 1.91 -33.62 4.78
CA PHE A 226 3.16 -32.96 5.07
C PHE A 226 2.92 -31.79 6.01
N THR A 227 3.67 -31.70 7.09
CA THR A 227 3.61 -30.60 8.04
C THR A 227 5.01 -30.13 8.40
N SER A 228 5.24 -28.83 8.37
CA SER A 228 6.45 -28.22 8.94
C SER A 228 6.08 -27.49 10.23
N THR A 229 6.74 -27.84 11.32
CA THR A 229 6.62 -27.13 12.60
C THR A 229 7.73 -26.11 12.83
N THR A 230 8.69 -26.09 11.92
CA THR A 230 9.81 -25.15 11.88
C THR A 230 9.93 -24.63 10.45
N ASN A 231 10.76 -23.65 10.20
CA ASN A 231 11.04 -23.18 8.83
C ASN A 231 11.85 -24.18 7.99
N THR A 232 12.03 -25.41 8.47
CA THR A 232 12.72 -26.51 7.79
C THR A 232 11.78 -27.67 7.62
N ILE A 233 11.68 -28.17 6.40
CA ILE A 233 10.92 -29.36 6.07
C ILE A 233 11.88 -30.52 6.01
N ASP A 234 12.01 -31.25 7.09
CA ASP A 234 12.96 -32.36 7.19
C ASP A 234 12.33 -33.70 6.84
N TYR A 235 10.99 -33.78 6.87
CA TYR A 235 10.32 -35.07 6.80
C TYR A 235 8.85 -34.99 6.42
N VAL A 236 8.43 -35.90 5.58
CA VAL A 236 7.04 -36.16 5.22
C VAL A 236 6.65 -37.55 5.70
N SER A 237 5.69 -37.66 6.60
CA SER A 237 5.18 -38.94 7.08
C SER A 237 3.71 -39.09 6.76
N TYR A 238 3.31 -40.33 6.52
CA TYR A 238 1.94 -40.70 6.26
C TYR A 238 1.53 -41.76 7.29
N ASP A 239 0.39 -41.59 7.91
CA ASP A 239 -0.22 -42.56 8.85
C ASP A 239 -1.06 -43.57 8.08
#